data_2d1512ac64cd0d41756c7657a162e4f9
#
_entry.id   2d1512ac64cd0d41756c7657a162e4f9
#
_cell.length_a   1.000
_cell.length_b   1.000
_cell.length_c   1.000
_cell.angle_alpha   90.00
_cell.angle_beta   90.00
_cell.angle_gamma   90.00
#
_symmetry.space_group_name_H-M   'P 1'
#
loop_
_entity.id
_entity.type
_entity.pdbx_description
1 polymer ?
#
loop_
_entity_poly.entity_id
_entity_poly.type
_entity_poly.pdbx_seq_one_letter_code
_entity_poly.pdbx_strand_id
1 'polypeptide(L)'
;MTRALILIVAATAAATAQQLPAGAGLDVLNKRCISCHEADIITSQKLSLTGWTRSVDKMVRWGASVTPDERKVLDPYLAQHFSPQPIAAHGATESGAAIVKRVCQSCHDADIIEQQRLTPTGWTRSVEKMMRWGAALSDAEKQPLVDYLAARYGPQ
;
A
#
# COMPACT_ATOMS: atom_id res chain seq x y z
N MET A 1 -30.00 11.15 55.78
CA MET A 1 -29.15 11.85 54.79
C MET A 1 -28.11 10.83 54.32
N THR A 2 -28.40 10.11 53.23
CA THR A 2 -27.56 9.00 52.71
C THR A 2 -26.70 9.55 51.57
N ARG A 3 -25.38 9.66 51.80
CA ARG A 3 -24.41 10.06 50.74
C ARG A 3 -24.09 8.88 49.87
N ALA A 4 -24.52 8.92 48.65
CA ALA A 4 -24.12 7.96 47.62
C ALA A 4 -22.70 8.28 47.12
N LEU A 5 -21.77 7.34 47.30
CA LEU A 5 -20.42 7.39 46.73
C LEU A 5 -20.49 6.93 45.26
N ILE A 6 -20.26 7.85 44.36
CA ILE A 6 -20.12 7.50 42.92
C ILE A 6 -18.67 7.09 42.67
N LEU A 7 -18.45 5.78 42.45
CA LEU A 7 -17.18 5.25 42.00
C LEU A 7 -17.03 5.50 40.48
N ILE A 8 -16.16 6.42 40.10
CA ILE A 8 -15.77 6.65 38.70
C ILE A 8 -14.71 5.59 38.36
N VAL A 9 -15.09 4.58 37.60
CA VAL A 9 -14.15 3.62 37.00
C VAL A 9 -13.54 4.28 35.75
N ALA A 10 -12.29 4.73 35.85
CA ALA A 10 -11.52 5.20 34.72
C ALA A 10 -11.11 4.00 33.88
N ALA A 11 -11.77 3.81 32.71
CA ALA A 11 -11.35 2.86 31.72
C ALA A 11 -10.09 3.38 31.05
N THR A 12 -8.92 2.86 31.39
CA THR A 12 -7.67 3.09 30.67
C THR A 12 -7.72 2.31 29.35
N ALA A 13 -7.96 3.00 28.22
CA ALA A 13 -7.78 2.44 26.90
C ALA A 13 -6.28 2.15 26.72
N ALA A 14 -5.87 0.89 26.84
CA ALA A 14 -4.54 0.46 26.44
C ALA A 14 -4.42 0.64 24.92
N ALA A 15 -3.58 1.59 24.47
CA ALA A 15 -3.19 1.68 23.08
C ALA A 15 -2.50 0.37 22.70
N THR A 16 -3.16 -0.46 21.90
CA THR A 16 -2.53 -1.67 21.35
C THR A 16 -1.45 -1.24 20.37
N ALA A 17 -0.18 -1.33 20.78
CA ALA A 17 0.94 -1.19 19.87
C ALA A 17 0.72 -2.17 18.71
N GLN A 18 0.73 -1.67 17.49
CA GLN A 18 0.47 -2.47 16.30
C GLN A 18 1.58 -3.52 16.17
N GLN A 19 1.26 -4.75 16.50
CA GLN A 19 2.22 -5.84 16.56
C GLN A 19 2.58 -6.27 15.13
N LEU A 20 3.86 -6.11 14.77
CA LEU A 20 4.37 -6.54 13.47
C LEU A 20 4.31 -8.07 13.35
N PRO A 21 3.96 -8.62 12.19
CA PRO A 21 3.88 -10.07 11.98
C PRO A 21 5.20 -10.78 12.26
N ALA A 22 5.16 -11.96 12.85
CA ALA A 22 6.35 -12.78 13.04
C ALA A 22 6.91 -13.29 11.70
N GLY A 23 8.24 -13.37 11.57
CA GLY A 23 8.90 -13.87 10.36
C GLY A 23 10.38 -13.56 10.32
N ALA A 24 11.11 -14.19 9.43
CA ALA A 24 12.58 -14.08 9.34
C ALA A 24 13.10 -12.66 9.09
N GLY A 25 12.29 -11.77 8.51
CA GLY A 25 12.65 -10.37 8.26
C GLY A 25 12.33 -9.41 9.39
N LEU A 26 11.60 -9.85 10.43
CA LEU A 26 11.13 -8.97 11.52
C LEU A 26 12.29 -8.32 12.28
N ASP A 27 13.32 -9.08 12.61
CA ASP A 27 14.47 -8.55 13.35
C ASP A 27 15.22 -7.48 12.52
N VAL A 28 15.35 -7.71 11.22
CA VAL A 28 15.96 -6.74 10.31
C VAL A 28 15.07 -5.48 10.22
N LEU A 29 13.76 -5.65 10.09
CA LEU A 29 12.81 -4.56 10.06
C LEU A 29 12.93 -3.68 11.32
N ASN A 30 12.91 -4.30 12.50
CA ASN A 30 13.03 -3.58 13.78
C ASN A 30 14.38 -2.85 13.88
N LYS A 31 15.47 -3.52 13.53
CA LYS A 31 16.82 -2.97 13.65
C LYS A 31 17.14 -1.88 12.64
N ARG A 32 16.62 -1.99 11.41
CA ARG A 32 17.05 -1.14 10.28
C ARG A 32 16.04 -0.08 9.87
N CYS A 33 14.77 -0.31 10.16
CA CYS A 33 13.68 0.58 9.73
C CYS A 33 13.03 1.31 10.90
N ILE A 34 12.60 0.57 11.95
CA ILE A 34 11.90 1.15 13.09
C ILE A 34 12.80 2.04 13.94
N SER A 35 14.11 1.96 13.79
CA SER A 35 15.05 2.86 14.44
C SER A 35 14.94 4.33 14.01
N CYS A 36 14.33 4.60 12.84
CA CYS A 36 14.25 5.96 12.26
C CYS A 36 12.81 6.45 12.11
N HIS A 37 11.83 5.57 12.04
CA HIS A 37 10.41 5.94 11.89
C HIS A 37 9.47 4.88 12.47
N GLU A 38 8.21 5.27 12.68
CA GLU A 38 7.20 4.41 13.26
C GLU A 38 6.76 3.27 12.31
N ALA A 39 6.25 2.18 12.88
CA ALA A 39 5.83 0.99 12.12
C ALA A 39 4.67 1.26 11.17
N ASP A 40 3.81 2.24 11.46
CA ASP A 40 2.65 2.62 10.65
C ASP A 40 3.04 3.06 9.23
N ILE A 41 4.17 3.73 9.07
CA ILE A 41 4.71 4.11 7.74
C ILE A 41 4.95 2.87 6.86
N ILE A 42 5.27 1.74 7.46
CA ILE A 42 5.49 0.47 6.75
C ILE A 42 4.16 -0.29 6.60
N THR A 43 3.41 -0.43 7.68
CA THR A 43 2.19 -1.26 7.70
C THR A 43 1.05 -0.66 6.89
N SER A 44 1.04 0.65 6.70
CA SER A 44 0.06 1.35 5.85
C SER A 44 0.32 1.16 4.35
N GLN A 45 1.55 0.84 3.95
CA GLN A 45 1.88 0.61 2.56
C GLN A 45 1.50 -0.81 2.11
N LYS A 46 1.08 -0.91 0.84
CA LYS A 46 0.78 -2.18 0.19
C LYS A 46 1.53 -2.23 -1.14
N LEU A 47 2.73 -2.84 -1.12
CA LEU A 47 3.61 -2.86 -2.28
C LEU A 47 3.91 -4.31 -2.71
N SER A 48 4.08 -4.53 -4.00
CA SER A 48 4.62 -5.79 -4.52
C SER A 48 6.07 -6.00 -4.05
N LEU A 49 6.63 -7.20 -4.23
CA LEU A 49 8.05 -7.46 -3.96
C LEU A 49 8.94 -6.43 -4.66
N THR A 50 8.70 -6.14 -5.94
CA THR A 50 9.46 -5.12 -6.68
C THR A 50 9.29 -3.72 -6.08
N GLY A 51 8.08 -3.39 -5.62
CA GLY A 51 7.80 -2.12 -4.94
C GLY A 51 8.56 -2.00 -3.63
N TRP A 52 8.56 -3.05 -2.82
CA TRP A 52 9.33 -3.10 -1.57
C TRP A 52 10.83 -3.01 -1.81
N THR A 53 11.37 -3.78 -2.78
CA THR A 53 12.79 -3.71 -3.16
C THR A 53 13.21 -2.27 -3.49
N ARG A 54 12.41 -1.55 -4.31
CA ARG A 54 12.69 -0.14 -4.65
C ARG A 54 12.56 0.79 -3.44
N SER A 55 11.62 0.52 -2.54
CA SER A 55 11.45 1.31 -1.31
C SER A 55 12.67 1.15 -0.40
N VAL A 56 13.14 -0.08 -0.20
CA VAL A 56 14.36 -0.35 0.58
C VAL A 56 15.59 0.26 -0.08
N ASP A 57 15.73 0.17 -1.42
CA ASP A 57 16.82 0.84 -2.16
C ASP A 57 16.84 2.36 -1.93
N LYS A 58 15.66 2.96 -1.89
CA LYS A 58 15.52 4.39 -1.61
C LYS A 58 15.98 4.72 -0.18
N MET A 59 15.58 3.92 0.81
CA MET A 59 16.03 4.10 2.20
C MET A 59 17.54 3.91 2.33
N VAL A 60 18.12 2.92 1.67
CA VAL A 60 19.59 2.72 1.65
C VAL A 60 20.29 3.93 1.06
N ARG A 61 19.79 4.51 -0.03
CA ARG A 61 20.34 5.77 -0.59
C ARG A 61 20.23 6.95 0.37
N TRP A 62 19.28 6.92 1.29
CA TRP A 62 19.09 7.94 2.32
C TRP A 62 19.80 7.63 3.63
N GLY A 63 20.63 6.58 3.67
CA GLY A 63 21.52 6.25 4.77
C GLY A 63 21.11 5.06 5.63
N ALA A 64 20.04 4.35 5.31
CA ALA A 64 19.71 3.11 6.02
C ALA A 64 20.77 2.03 5.74
N SER A 65 21.34 1.46 6.82
CA SER A 65 22.39 0.45 6.73
C SER A 65 21.78 -0.96 6.62
N VAL A 66 21.31 -1.34 5.44
CA VAL A 66 20.76 -2.68 5.16
C VAL A 66 21.73 -3.44 4.26
N THR A 67 22.27 -4.57 4.75
CA THR A 67 23.22 -5.38 4.00
C THR A 67 22.54 -6.23 2.91
N PRO A 68 23.27 -6.70 1.89
CA PRO A 68 22.71 -7.62 0.88
C PRO A 68 22.13 -8.90 1.47
N ASP A 69 22.69 -9.43 2.56
CA ASP A 69 22.18 -10.64 3.21
C ASP A 69 20.90 -10.34 4.02
N GLU A 70 20.85 -9.21 4.70
CA GLU A 70 19.61 -8.75 5.37
C GLU A 70 18.48 -8.55 4.35
N ARG A 71 18.76 -8.10 3.14
CA ARG A 71 17.76 -7.94 2.08
C ARG A 71 17.14 -9.26 1.62
N LYS A 72 17.89 -10.35 1.64
CA LYS A 72 17.37 -11.68 1.26
C LYS A 72 16.19 -12.14 2.14
N VAL A 73 16.12 -11.65 3.38
CA VAL A 73 15.02 -11.96 4.31
C VAL A 73 14.04 -10.81 4.47
N LEU A 74 14.51 -9.55 4.39
CA LEU A 74 13.67 -8.36 4.58
C LEU A 74 12.70 -8.15 3.41
N ASP A 75 13.18 -8.13 2.17
CA ASP A 75 12.35 -7.85 0.99
C ASP A 75 11.20 -8.88 0.83
N PRO A 76 11.44 -10.21 0.95
CA PRO A 76 10.36 -11.21 0.97
C PRO A 76 9.40 -11.05 2.17
N TYR A 77 9.91 -10.74 3.34
CA TYR A 77 9.09 -10.52 4.52
C TYR A 77 8.11 -9.35 4.31
N LEU A 78 8.61 -8.21 3.84
CA LEU A 78 7.78 -7.05 3.53
C LEU A 78 6.72 -7.39 2.47
N ALA A 79 7.11 -8.10 1.42
CA ALA A 79 6.19 -8.53 0.39
C ALA A 79 5.15 -9.55 0.90
N GLN A 80 5.52 -10.44 1.79
CA GLN A 80 4.62 -11.43 2.35
C GLN A 80 3.53 -10.80 3.23
N HIS A 81 3.89 -9.83 4.06
CA HIS A 81 3.01 -9.29 5.08
C HIS A 81 2.34 -7.96 4.69
N PHE A 82 2.93 -7.22 3.78
CA PHE A 82 2.50 -5.87 3.40
C PHE A 82 2.35 -5.72 1.87
N SER A 83 2.01 -6.78 1.17
CA SER A 83 1.59 -6.72 -0.24
C SER A 83 0.12 -6.33 -0.37
N PRO A 84 -0.26 -5.82 -1.55
CA PRO A 84 -1.66 -5.84 -1.93
C PRO A 84 -2.18 -7.27 -1.81
N GLN A 85 -3.31 -7.46 -1.12
CA GLN A 85 -3.93 -8.78 -1.08
C GLN A 85 -4.21 -9.25 -2.51
N PRO A 86 -3.99 -10.53 -2.84
CA PRO A 86 -4.45 -11.06 -4.11
C PRO A 86 -5.94 -10.82 -4.20
N ILE A 87 -6.34 -9.94 -5.09
CA ILE A 87 -7.77 -9.76 -5.35
C ILE A 87 -8.17 -11.00 -6.13
N ALA A 88 -9.10 -11.77 -5.56
CA ALA A 88 -9.76 -12.83 -6.30
C ALA A 88 -10.12 -12.24 -7.66
N ALA A 89 -9.69 -12.91 -8.74
CA ALA A 89 -9.89 -12.43 -10.11
C ALA A 89 -11.36 -12.08 -10.30
N HIS A 90 -11.67 -10.80 -10.20
CA HIS A 90 -13.00 -10.31 -10.52
C HIS A 90 -13.09 -10.44 -12.04
N GLY A 91 -14.06 -11.20 -12.49
CA GLY A 91 -14.23 -11.50 -13.90
C GLY A 91 -14.29 -10.21 -14.73
N ALA A 92 -14.01 -10.31 -16.03
CA ALA A 92 -13.89 -9.23 -17.02
C ALA A 92 -15.13 -8.29 -17.16
N THR A 93 -16.04 -8.29 -16.19
CA THR A 93 -17.30 -7.53 -16.16
C THR A 93 -17.29 -6.36 -15.18
N GLU A 94 -16.20 -6.16 -14.41
CA GLU A 94 -16.13 -5.04 -13.47
C GLU A 94 -16.00 -3.71 -14.23
N SER A 95 -16.83 -2.72 -13.88
CA SER A 95 -16.76 -1.40 -14.50
C SER A 95 -15.46 -0.68 -14.17
N GLY A 96 -14.94 0.12 -15.10
CA GLY A 96 -13.70 0.91 -14.88
C GLY A 96 -13.76 1.77 -13.61
N ALA A 97 -14.94 2.29 -13.25
CA ALA A 97 -15.14 3.04 -12.01
C ALA A 97 -14.91 2.18 -10.75
N ALA A 98 -15.42 0.96 -10.76
CA ALA A 98 -15.22 0.03 -9.64
C ALA A 98 -13.75 -0.40 -9.53
N ILE A 99 -13.07 -0.62 -10.66
CA ILE A 99 -11.62 -0.89 -10.68
C ILE A 99 -10.82 0.29 -10.09
N VAL A 100 -11.15 1.54 -10.45
CA VAL A 100 -10.52 2.74 -9.86
C VAL A 100 -10.67 2.74 -8.35
N LYS A 101 -11.89 2.54 -7.85
CA LYS A 101 -12.16 2.53 -6.41
C LYS A 101 -11.40 1.44 -5.68
N ARG A 102 -11.37 0.24 -6.23
CA ARG A 102 -10.75 -0.92 -5.62
C ARG A 102 -9.22 -0.89 -5.69
N VAL A 103 -8.67 -0.58 -6.86
CA VAL A 103 -7.23 -0.71 -7.15
C VAL A 103 -6.49 0.61 -6.91
N CYS A 104 -6.99 1.70 -7.47
CA CYS A 104 -6.25 2.97 -7.43
C CYS A 104 -6.39 3.66 -6.06
N GLN A 105 -7.61 3.74 -5.52
CA GLN A 105 -7.88 4.41 -4.25
C GLN A 105 -7.46 3.58 -3.02
N SER A 106 -6.88 2.41 -3.20
CA SER A 106 -6.27 1.65 -2.10
C SER A 106 -4.93 2.24 -1.62
N CYS A 107 -4.30 3.09 -2.43
CA CYS A 107 -2.96 3.64 -2.15
C CYS A 107 -2.90 5.16 -2.15
N HIS A 108 -3.85 5.84 -2.78
CA HIS A 108 -3.90 7.30 -2.87
C HIS A 108 -5.33 7.79 -3.09
N ASP A 109 -5.55 9.08 -2.84
CA ASP A 109 -6.86 9.70 -2.99
C ASP A 109 -7.25 9.88 -4.47
N ALA A 110 -8.56 10.04 -4.71
CA ALA A 110 -9.13 10.17 -6.06
C ALA A 110 -8.62 11.40 -6.82
N ASP A 111 -8.31 12.48 -6.13
CA ASP A 111 -7.87 13.75 -6.69
C ASP A 111 -6.61 13.61 -7.56
N ILE A 112 -5.69 12.71 -7.20
CA ILE A 112 -4.48 12.41 -7.98
C ILE A 112 -4.85 11.88 -9.38
N ILE A 113 -5.95 11.15 -9.50
CA ILE A 113 -6.46 10.64 -10.77
C ILE A 113 -7.27 11.73 -11.47
N GLU A 114 -8.14 12.40 -10.75
CA GLU A 114 -9.10 13.38 -11.28
C GLU A 114 -8.43 14.63 -11.84
N GLN A 115 -7.26 14.97 -11.37
CA GLN A 115 -6.44 16.08 -11.89
C GLN A 115 -5.75 15.77 -13.22
N GLN A 116 -5.59 14.50 -13.58
CA GLN A 116 -4.92 14.11 -14.81
C GLN A 116 -5.81 14.38 -16.03
N ARG A 117 -5.14 14.76 -17.14
CA ARG A 117 -5.77 14.92 -18.46
C ARG A 117 -4.90 14.20 -19.48
N LEU A 118 -4.97 12.86 -19.47
CA LEU A 118 -4.08 12.05 -20.30
C LEU A 118 -4.83 11.46 -21.50
N THR A 119 -4.11 11.33 -22.61
CA THR A 119 -4.58 10.55 -23.76
C THR A 119 -4.71 9.06 -23.39
N PRO A 120 -5.41 8.23 -24.18
CA PRO A 120 -5.46 6.78 -23.94
C PRO A 120 -4.08 6.16 -23.77
N THR A 121 -3.10 6.55 -24.62
CA THR A 121 -1.71 6.10 -24.49
C THR A 121 -1.06 6.58 -23.18
N GLY A 122 -1.35 7.80 -22.75
CA GLY A 122 -0.88 8.34 -21.47
C GLY A 122 -1.43 7.57 -20.30
N TRP A 123 -2.72 7.23 -20.31
CA TRP A 123 -3.36 6.40 -19.30
C TRP A 123 -2.80 4.98 -19.29
N THR A 124 -2.57 4.36 -20.45
CA THR A 124 -1.92 3.04 -20.53
C THR A 124 -0.58 3.05 -19.82
N ARG A 125 0.29 4.03 -20.12
CA ARG A 125 1.61 4.15 -19.45
C ARG A 125 1.49 4.37 -17.94
N SER A 126 0.51 5.17 -17.52
CA SER A 126 0.27 5.43 -16.10
C SER A 126 -0.20 4.17 -15.36
N VAL A 127 -1.17 3.45 -15.92
CA VAL A 127 -1.67 2.19 -15.37
C VAL A 127 -0.55 1.14 -15.29
N GLU A 128 0.22 0.95 -16.37
CA GLU A 128 1.36 0.02 -16.38
C GLU A 128 2.43 0.39 -15.35
N LYS A 129 2.66 1.68 -15.15
CA LYS A 129 3.56 2.16 -14.09
C LYS A 129 3.04 1.75 -12.71
N MET A 130 1.74 1.92 -12.44
CA MET A 130 1.14 1.52 -11.16
C MET A 130 1.18 -0.01 -10.97
N MET A 131 0.93 -0.79 -12.01
CA MET A 131 1.09 -2.24 -11.98
C MET A 131 2.51 -2.64 -11.60
N ARG A 132 3.53 -2.00 -12.19
CA ARG A 132 4.93 -2.23 -11.81
C ARG A 132 5.24 -1.83 -10.36
N TRP A 133 4.48 -0.93 -9.78
CA TRP A 133 4.61 -0.52 -8.39
C TRP A 133 3.73 -1.32 -7.44
N GLY A 134 2.98 -2.30 -7.97
CA GLY A 134 2.23 -3.25 -7.17
C GLY A 134 0.72 -3.00 -7.11
N ALA A 135 0.18 -2.16 -7.99
CA ALA A 135 -1.27 -2.09 -8.11
C ALA A 135 -1.83 -3.47 -8.50
N ALA A 136 -2.79 -3.95 -7.71
CA ALA A 136 -3.39 -5.27 -7.86
C ALA A 136 -4.43 -5.27 -9.00
N LEU A 137 -3.95 -5.18 -10.24
CA LEU A 137 -4.72 -5.15 -11.47
C LEU A 137 -4.31 -6.34 -12.35
N SER A 138 -5.27 -7.09 -12.84
CA SER A 138 -5.05 -8.16 -13.81
C SER A 138 -4.91 -7.59 -15.24
N ASP A 139 -4.27 -8.36 -16.13
CA ASP A 139 -4.15 -7.97 -17.55
C ASP A 139 -5.51 -7.80 -18.22
N ALA A 140 -6.52 -8.60 -17.82
CA ALA A 140 -7.89 -8.51 -18.33
C ALA A 140 -8.60 -7.21 -17.92
N GLU A 141 -8.24 -6.64 -16.77
CA GLU A 141 -8.83 -5.40 -16.25
C GLU A 141 -8.14 -4.14 -16.79
N LYS A 142 -6.91 -4.29 -17.32
CA LYS A 142 -6.12 -3.14 -17.78
C LYS A 142 -6.82 -2.33 -18.85
N GLN A 143 -7.30 -2.97 -19.91
CA GLN A 143 -7.94 -2.25 -21.03
C GLN A 143 -9.26 -1.59 -20.60
N PRO A 144 -10.21 -2.27 -19.93
CA PRO A 144 -11.42 -1.63 -19.41
C PRO A 144 -11.13 -0.44 -18.48
N LEU A 145 -10.10 -0.51 -17.65
CA LEU A 145 -9.70 0.61 -16.81
C LEU A 145 -9.16 1.79 -17.63
N VAL A 146 -8.28 1.53 -18.61
CA VAL A 146 -7.72 2.58 -19.50
C VAL A 146 -8.84 3.27 -20.27
N ASP A 147 -9.78 2.52 -20.82
CA ASP A 147 -10.90 3.06 -21.58
C ASP A 147 -11.78 3.97 -20.71
N TYR A 148 -12.07 3.54 -19.48
CA TYR A 148 -12.80 4.35 -18.51
C TYR A 148 -12.06 5.65 -18.15
N LEU A 149 -10.77 5.56 -17.84
CA LEU A 149 -9.96 6.72 -17.47
C LEU A 149 -9.82 7.72 -18.63
N ALA A 150 -9.63 7.22 -19.84
CA ALA A 150 -9.54 8.05 -21.03
C ALA A 150 -10.87 8.75 -21.36
N ALA A 151 -11.99 8.05 -21.21
CA ALA A 151 -13.32 8.61 -21.43
C ALA A 151 -13.69 9.64 -20.35
N ARG A 152 -13.32 9.41 -19.12
CA ARG A 152 -13.72 10.22 -17.95
C ARG A 152 -12.78 11.40 -17.72
N TYR A 153 -11.48 11.20 -17.92
CA TYR A 153 -10.41 12.15 -17.56
C TYR A 153 -9.44 12.38 -18.75
N GLY A 154 -9.89 12.22 -19.97
CA GLY A 154 -9.12 12.55 -21.16
C GLY A 154 -8.96 14.06 -21.39
N PRO A 155 -8.09 14.48 -22.32
CA PRO A 155 -8.01 15.86 -22.76
C PRO A 155 -9.37 16.31 -23.34
N GLN A 156 -9.78 17.52 -23.01
CA GLN A 156 -10.94 18.20 -23.62
C GLN A 156 -10.50 18.92 -24.87
#